data_2a1f00c40fdc315af438cf295f4f89d6
#
_entry.id   2a1f00c40fdc315af438cf295f4f89d6
#
_cell.length_a   1.000
_cell.length_b   1.000
_cell.length_c   1.000
_cell.angle_alpha   90.00
_cell.angle_beta   90.00
_cell.angle_gamma   90.00
#
_symmetry.space_group_name_H-M   'P 1'
#
loop_
_entity.id
_entity.type
_entity.pdbx_description
1 polymer ?
#
loop_
_entity_poly.entity_id
_entity_poly.type
_entity_poly.pdbx_seq_one_letter_code
_entity_poly.pdbx_strand_id
1 'polypeptide(L)' 'MTVQNAKTLAHELTMEYIKNLPVLSDPARDNIPKMVEDVADINKRFYDAIVHNKTFDELYR' A
#
# COMPACT_ATOMS: atom_id res chain seq x y z
N MET A 1 14.24 -1.31 10.27
CA MET A 1 13.26 -2.20 9.62
C MET A 1 13.87 -2.86 8.41
N THR A 2 13.66 -4.17 8.25
CA THR A 2 14.13 -4.88 7.08
C THR A 2 13.28 -4.56 5.85
N VAL A 3 13.85 -4.75 4.66
CA VAL A 3 13.11 -4.53 3.40
C VAL A 3 11.87 -5.42 3.35
N GLN A 4 12.01 -6.67 3.77
CA GLN A 4 10.90 -7.62 3.76
C GLN A 4 9.75 -7.17 4.69
N ASN A 5 10.08 -6.69 5.89
CA ASN A 5 9.08 -6.21 6.83
C ASN A 5 8.38 -4.95 6.29
N ALA A 6 9.15 -4.06 5.66
CA ALA A 6 8.58 -2.86 5.07
C ALA A 6 7.61 -3.19 3.93
N LYS A 7 7.96 -4.18 3.11
CA LYS A 7 7.09 -4.62 2.01
C LYS A 7 5.80 -5.23 2.54
N THR A 8 5.90 -6.08 3.56
CA THR A 8 4.74 -6.72 4.16
C THR A 8 3.80 -5.68 4.78
N LEU A 9 4.36 -4.74 5.54
CA LEU A 9 3.57 -3.69 6.16
C LEU A 9 2.92 -2.78 5.11
N ALA A 10 3.67 -2.42 4.07
CA ALA A 10 3.12 -1.61 2.98
C ALA A 10 1.95 -2.31 2.31
N HIS A 11 2.06 -3.60 2.07
CA HIS A 11 0.98 -4.39 1.48
C HIS A 11 -0.26 -4.39 2.37
N GLU A 12 -0.09 -4.63 3.66
CA GLU A 12 -1.20 -4.63 4.61
C GLU A 12 -1.90 -3.28 4.67
N LEU A 13 -1.13 -2.19 4.73
CA LEU A 13 -1.69 -0.85 4.76
C LEU A 13 -2.40 -0.50 3.46
N THR A 14 -1.85 -0.95 2.33
CA THR A 14 -2.46 -0.76 1.02
C THR A 14 -3.82 -1.44 0.95
N MET A 15 -3.90 -2.68 1.42
CA MET A 15 -5.16 -3.43 1.39
C MET A 15 -6.20 -2.78 2.30
N GLU A 16 -5.81 -2.31 3.47
CA GLU A 16 -6.72 -1.61 4.36
C GLU A 16 -7.22 -0.29 3.77
N TYR A 17 -6.32 0.45 3.13
CA TYR A 17 -6.68 1.71 2.47
C TYR A 17 -7.69 1.47 1.35
N ILE A 18 -7.43 0.49 0.49
CA ILE A 18 -8.29 0.14 -0.64
C ILE A 18 -9.66 -0.32 -0.16
N LYS A 19 -9.68 -1.10 0.89
CA LYS A 19 -10.91 -1.64 1.46
C LYS A 19 -11.88 -0.55 1.89
N ASN A 20 -11.36 0.62 2.26
CA ASN A 20 -12.14 1.75 2.71
C ASN A 20 -12.46 2.76 1.60
N LEU A 21 -12.02 2.50 0.37
CA LEU A 21 -12.30 3.36 -0.76
C LEU A 21 -13.54 2.88 -1.52
N PRO A 22 -14.63 3.65 -1.51
CA PRO A 22 -15.85 3.24 -2.22
C PRO A 22 -15.66 3.15 -3.73
N VAL A 23 -14.68 3.86 -4.27
CA VAL A 23 -14.43 3.91 -5.72
C VAL A 23 -13.97 2.57 -6.26
N LEU A 24 -13.30 1.74 -5.45
CA LEU A 24 -12.76 0.46 -5.89
C LEU A 24 -13.77 -0.67 -5.84
N SER A 25 -14.91 -0.45 -5.23
CA SER A 25 -16.01 -1.41 -5.25
C SER A 25 -16.95 -1.18 -6.42
N ASP A 26 -16.67 -0.18 -7.25
CA ASP A 26 -17.51 0.20 -8.36
C ASP A 26 -17.20 -0.64 -9.60
N PRO A 27 -18.19 -0.79 -10.51
CA PRO A 27 -18.03 -1.54 -11.76
C PRO A 27 -16.94 -1.07 -12.70
N ALA A 28 -16.06 -0.23 -12.26
CA ALA A 28 -14.78 0.02 -12.90
C ALA A 28 -13.95 -1.26 -13.07
N ARG A 29 -14.56 -2.40 -12.78
CA ARG A 29 -14.05 -3.73 -13.12
C ARG A 29 -13.63 -3.86 -14.57
N ASP A 30 -14.24 -3.05 -15.43
CA ASP A 30 -13.91 -3.05 -16.85
C ASP A 30 -12.54 -2.44 -17.11
N ASN A 31 -11.92 -1.82 -16.08
CA ASN A 31 -10.60 -1.22 -16.21
C ASN A 31 -9.62 -1.82 -15.20
N ILE A 32 -9.55 -3.14 -15.19
CA ILE A 32 -8.67 -3.88 -14.30
C ILE A 32 -7.20 -3.46 -14.40
N PRO A 33 -6.63 -3.27 -15.62
CA PRO A 33 -5.23 -2.83 -15.72
C PRO A 33 -4.97 -1.51 -15.02
N LYS A 34 -5.90 -0.57 -15.09
CA LYS A 34 -5.76 0.70 -14.39
C LYS A 34 -5.87 0.54 -12.88
N MET A 35 -6.74 -0.33 -12.43
CA MET A 35 -6.86 -0.64 -11.00
C MET A 35 -5.57 -1.23 -10.46
N VAL A 36 -4.95 -2.14 -11.21
CA VAL A 36 -3.66 -2.72 -10.82
C VAL A 36 -2.60 -1.65 -10.73
N GLU A 37 -2.54 -0.73 -11.67
CA GLU A 37 -1.60 0.38 -11.63
C GLU A 37 -1.82 1.27 -10.42
N ASP A 38 -3.08 1.61 -10.13
CA ASP A 38 -3.41 2.46 -8.99
C ASP A 38 -3.04 1.78 -7.67
N VAL A 39 -3.32 0.49 -7.54
CA VAL A 39 -2.96 -0.27 -6.35
C VAL A 39 -1.44 -0.35 -6.20
N ALA A 40 -0.73 -0.58 -7.28
CA ALA A 40 0.73 -0.63 -7.27
C ALA A 40 1.33 0.72 -6.85
N ASP A 41 0.77 1.81 -7.34
CA ASP A 41 1.21 3.16 -6.98
C ASP A 41 0.99 3.44 -5.49
N ILE A 42 -0.20 3.10 -4.98
CA ILE A 42 -0.52 3.26 -3.56
C ILE A 42 0.44 2.43 -2.71
N ASN A 43 0.66 1.19 -3.10
CA ASN A 43 1.57 0.31 -2.37
C ASN A 43 2.99 0.87 -2.33
N LYS A 44 3.47 1.41 -3.43
CA LYS A 44 4.78 2.04 -3.50
C LYS A 44 4.88 3.24 -2.58
N ARG A 45 3.84 4.06 -2.54
CA ARG A 45 3.80 5.24 -1.67
C ARG A 45 3.84 4.85 -0.21
N PHE A 46 3.11 3.82 0.18
CA PHE A 46 3.17 3.31 1.54
C PHE A 46 4.56 2.78 1.86
N TYR A 47 5.14 2.01 0.97
CA TYR A 47 6.47 1.48 1.16
C TYR A 47 7.50 2.60 1.37
N ASP A 48 7.50 3.60 0.49
CA ASP A 48 8.42 4.71 0.59
C ASP A 48 8.24 5.49 1.90
N ALA A 49 7.01 5.71 2.29
CA ALA A 49 6.71 6.41 3.53
C ALA A 49 7.19 5.63 4.75
N ILE A 50 7.01 4.32 4.76
CA ILE A 50 7.43 3.44 5.86
C ILE A 50 8.96 3.45 5.98
N VAL A 51 9.64 3.27 4.86
CA VAL A 51 11.11 3.20 4.83
C VAL A 51 11.75 4.49 5.32
N HIS A 52 11.12 5.62 5.04
CA HIS A 52 11.65 6.93 5.45
C HIS A 52 11.11 7.41 6.79
N ASN A 53 10.30 6.62 7.46
CA ASN A 53 9.70 7.02 8.73
C ASN A 53 10.54 6.51 9.90
N LYS A 54 11.09 7.44 10.67
CA LYS A 54 11.96 7.10 11.81
C LYS A 54 11.23 6.33 12.89
N THR A 55 9.98 6.65 13.12
CA THR A 55 9.18 5.98 14.16
C THR A 55 8.99 4.52 13.82
N PHE A 56 8.66 4.20 12.58
CA PHE A 56 8.56 2.81 12.15
C PHE A 56 9.88 2.09 12.25
N ASP A 57 10.99 2.76 11.89
CA ASP A 57 12.31 2.16 11.98
C ASP A 57 12.64 1.80 13.44
N GLU A 58 12.30 2.67 14.38
CA GLU A 58 12.53 2.42 15.79
C GLU A 58 11.66 1.31 16.34
N LEU A 59 10.39 1.24 15.91
CA LEU A 59 9.44 0.24 16.42
C LEU A 59 9.76 -1.17 15.92
N TYR A 60 10.35 -1.29 14.74
CA TYR A 60 10.55 -2.60 14.11
C TYR A 60 12.01 -2.97 13.92
N ARG A 61 12.87 -2.41 14.73
CA ARG A 61 14.28 -2.81 14.76
C ARG A 61 14.48 -4.19 15.37
#